data_e034cd099a5516e0cfdba9ef3247065a
#
_entry.id   e034cd099a5516e0cfdba9ef3247065a
#
_cell.length_a   1.000
_cell.length_b   1.000
_cell.length_c   1.000
_cell.angle_alpha   90.00
_cell.angle_beta   90.00
_cell.angle_gamma   90.00
#
_symmetry.space_group_name_H-M   'P 1'
#
loop_
_entity.id
_entity.type
_entity.pdbx_description
1 polymer ?
#
loop_
_entity_poly.entity_id
_entity_poly.type
_entity_poly.pdbx_seq_one_letter_code
_entity_poly.pdbx_strand_id
1 'polypeptide(L)'
;MLEDLDLHSITDEQARELVGRLLNLLEDVQADLRAAQAEIQRLRNEINRLKGEQGQPTIKPNTPQPPPKDLSSEQERRTPKAWSKGRKTDRLPIDREHVVAVDLADLPPDAVFKGYEDVVVQDVLFRTDNVLFRKEKFYSPSQHTTYVASLPPGYRGQFGPGIKSLALVLYYGAQMSEPKVAELLRSGGVRISDGPVSNLLIKDQAAFHTEKEAVYQAGLASSPWQHLDDTSTRVNGHNGYCHIVCNPLYTAYFTTTAKDRLTVLDVLTNSRPRRFVVNAEALGYVEASGLSAVRCRQLAQLVDEVIMDEAQMQALLETHLPGLGPQQRKWVLAAMAVAAYHADVGGPVVRLLVCDDAPQFTMITEELALCWVHEGRHYKKLMPSIPYHQGLLEAFVQRFWAYYAQLLAYRKQPIPEEAIRLTEEFETLFATVTGYQALDERIAKTRAKQSCLLMVLAHPEIPLHNNPAELGARARVRKRDVSFGPRTHEGARAWDTFMTLAATATKLGVSFYHYIQDRLSGTSQMPSLADLIGERAKMLNLGASWDTS
;
A
#
# COMPACT_ATOMS: atom_id res chain seq x y z
N MET A 1 11.85 -30.38 33.75
CA MET A 1 12.95 -31.28 33.29
C MET A 1 13.64 -30.75 32.02
N LEU A 2 12.93 -30.16 31.05
CA LEU A 2 13.56 -29.49 29.89
C LEU A 2 13.78 -27.98 30.11
N GLU A 3 13.22 -27.42 31.17
CA GLU A 3 13.32 -25.98 31.50
C GLU A 3 14.70 -25.58 32.00
N ASP A 4 15.44 -26.52 32.63
CA ASP A 4 16.76 -26.27 33.21
C ASP A 4 17.90 -26.87 32.37
N LEU A 5 17.66 -27.20 31.11
CA LEU A 5 18.64 -27.83 30.24
C LEU A 5 19.65 -26.80 29.74
N ASP A 6 20.91 -26.90 30.23
CA ASP A 6 22.04 -26.13 29.73
C ASP A 6 23.02 -27.05 28.98
N LEU A 7 23.00 -26.97 27.64
CA LEU A 7 23.92 -27.73 26.80
C LEU A 7 25.40 -27.38 27.03
N HIS A 8 25.68 -26.17 27.52
CA HIS A 8 27.04 -25.74 27.78
C HIS A 8 27.64 -26.44 29.03
N SER A 9 26.79 -26.97 29.91
CA SER A 9 27.23 -27.76 31.06
C SER A 9 27.72 -29.16 30.68
N ILE A 10 27.41 -29.66 29.48
CA ILE A 10 27.88 -30.94 28.97
C ILE A 10 29.31 -30.78 28.44
N THR A 11 30.27 -31.35 29.11
CA THR A 11 31.71 -31.25 28.79
C THR A 11 32.10 -32.11 27.58
N ASP A 12 31.41 -33.26 27.37
CA ASP A 12 31.66 -34.15 26.22
C ASP A 12 31.00 -33.56 24.96
N GLU A 13 31.85 -33.27 23.96
CA GLU A 13 31.41 -32.66 22.70
C GLU A 13 30.49 -33.56 21.90
N GLN A 14 30.72 -34.86 21.84
CA GLN A 14 29.86 -35.82 21.14
C GLN A 14 28.52 -35.99 21.83
N ALA A 15 28.50 -36.01 23.18
CA ALA A 15 27.27 -36.04 23.94
C ALA A 15 26.44 -34.73 23.74
N ARG A 16 27.13 -33.57 23.72
CA ARG A 16 26.48 -32.28 23.46
C ARG A 16 25.84 -32.24 22.07
N GLU A 17 26.55 -32.67 21.04
CA GLU A 17 26.06 -32.75 19.68
C GLU A 17 24.86 -33.71 19.57
N LEU A 18 24.94 -34.89 20.19
CA LEU A 18 23.84 -35.84 20.21
C LEU A 18 22.59 -35.29 20.87
N VAL A 19 22.74 -34.61 22.03
CA VAL A 19 21.61 -33.97 22.74
C VAL A 19 21.03 -32.85 21.87
N GLY A 20 21.83 -32.03 21.21
CA GLY A 20 21.37 -31.02 20.29
C GLY A 20 20.54 -31.59 19.13
N ARG A 21 21.00 -32.68 18.52
CA ARG A 21 20.23 -33.42 17.48
C ARG A 21 18.91 -33.98 18.01
N LEU A 22 18.90 -34.53 19.22
CA LEU A 22 17.67 -35.06 19.84
C LEU A 22 16.66 -33.96 20.14
N LEU A 23 17.14 -32.75 20.57
CA LEU A 23 16.26 -31.61 20.78
C LEU A 23 15.64 -31.10 19.47
N ASN A 24 16.41 -31.03 18.38
CA ASN A 24 15.87 -30.68 17.08
C ASN A 24 14.83 -31.71 16.59
N LEU A 25 15.11 -33.03 16.72
CA LEU A 25 14.12 -34.04 16.38
C LEU A 25 12.84 -33.95 17.23
N LEU A 26 12.97 -33.67 18.51
CA LEU A 26 11.82 -33.44 19.38
C LEU A 26 10.99 -32.21 18.97
N GLU A 27 11.64 -31.13 18.55
CA GLU A 27 10.97 -29.94 18.03
C GLU A 27 10.19 -30.26 16.76
N ASP A 28 10.79 -31.00 15.81
CA ASP A 28 10.15 -31.42 14.57
C ASP A 28 8.91 -32.30 14.84
N VAL A 29 9.03 -33.30 15.72
CA VAL A 29 7.89 -34.16 16.12
C VAL A 29 6.77 -33.33 16.77
N GLN A 30 7.10 -32.34 17.60
CA GLN A 30 6.09 -31.46 18.21
C GLN A 30 5.45 -30.53 17.19
N ALA A 31 6.21 -30.06 16.20
CA ALA A 31 5.69 -29.24 15.10
C ALA A 31 4.71 -30.07 14.23
N ASP A 32 5.08 -31.31 13.87
CA ASP A 32 4.22 -32.23 13.12
C ASP A 32 2.93 -32.58 13.90
N LEU A 33 3.04 -32.82 15.20
CA LEU A 33 1.88 -33.07 16.06
C LEU A 33 0.90 -31.87 16.06
N ARG A 34 1.42 -30.64 16.18
CA ARG A 34 0.59 -29.42 16.11
C ARG A 34 -0.07 -29.28 14.75
N ALA A 35 0.66 -29.52 13.65
CA ALA A 35 0.12 -29.50 12.29
C ALA A 35 -0.99 -30.53 12.11
N ALA A 36 -0.78 -31.79 12.57
CA ALA A 36 -1.78 -32.84 12.52
C ALA A 36 -3.04 -32.47 13.34
N GLN A 37 -2.88 -31.91 14.53
CA GLN A 37 -4.01 -31.48 15.37
C GLN A 37 -4.82 -30.35 14.69
N ALA A 38 -4.14 -29.38 14.07
CA ALA A 38 -4.78 -28.32 13.32
C ALA A 38 -5.57 -28.86 12.12
N GLU A 39 -5.00 -29.83 11.38
CA GLU A 39 -5.67 -30.47 10.25
C GLU A 39 -6.88 -31.30 10.70
N ILE A 40 -6.77 -32.05 11.78
CA ILE A 40 -7.90 -32.77 12.38
C ILE A 40 -9.02 -31.80 12.73
N GLN A 41 -8.71 -30.65 13.32
CA GLN A 41 -9.72 -29.65 13.66
C GLN A 41 -10.36 -29.05 12.40
N ARG A 42 -9.57 -28.79 11.36
CA ARG A 42 -10.06 -28.31 10.05
C ARG A 42 -11.03 -29.32 9.43
N LEU A 43 -10.65 -30.57 9.41
CA LEU A 43 -11.49 -31.66 8.87
C LEU A 43 -12.79 -31.85 9.69
N ARG A 44 -12.73 -31.71 11.01
CA ARG A 44 -13.93 -31.75 11.87
C ARG A 44 -14.88 -30.60 11.53
N ASN A 45 -14.36 -29.38 11.38
CA ASN A 45 -15.17 -28.23 11.00
C ASN A 45 -15.80 -28.41 9.60
N GLU A 46 -15.08 -29.03 8.64
CA GLU A 46 -15.60 -29.31 7.32
C GLU A 46 -16.70 -30.38 7.35
N ILE A 47 -16.51 -31.46 8.16
CA ILE A 47 -17.54 -32.49 8.38
C ILE A 47 -18.80 -31.85 8.99
N ASN A 48 -18.68 -30.99 9.99
CA ASN A 48 -19.81 -30.31 10.59
C ASN A 48 -20.55 -29.44 9.56
N ARG A 49 -19.79 -28.72 8.72
CA ARG A 49 -20.36 -27.92 7.62
C ARG A 49 -21.15 -28.80 6.63
N LEU A 50 -20.60 -29.93 6.25
CA LEU A 50 -21.27 -30.89 5.34
C LEU A 50 -22.54 -31.52 5.96
N LYS A 51 -22.59 -31.62 7.29
CA LYS A 51 -23.77 -32.08 8.04
C LYS A 51 -24.79 -30.97 8.28
N GLY A 52 -24.51 -29.72 7.88
CA GLY A 52 -25.35 -28.55 8.20
C GLY A 52 -25.21 -28.05 9.64
N GLU A 53 -24.20 -28.53 10.38
CA GLU A 53 -23.88 -28.12 11.74
C GLU A 53 -22.87 -26.96 11.73
N GLN A 54 -22.87 -26.14 12.79
CA GLN A 54 -21.86 -25.11 12.96
C GLN A 54 -20.51 -25.71 13.34
N GLY A 55 -19.44 -25.28 12.67
CA GLY A 55 -18.08 -25.56 13.10
C GLY A 55 -17.74 -24.81 14.41
N GLN A 56 -16.61 -25.16 15.01
CA GLN A 56 -16.13 -24.47 16.21
C GLN A 56 -16.01 -22.96 15.93
N PRO A 57 -16.72 -22.09 16.68
CA PRO A 57 -16.64 -20.64 16.48
C PRO A 57 -15.22 -20.15 16.79
N THR A 58 -14.63 -19.40 15.89
CA THR A 58 -13.36 -18.71 16.12
C THR A 58 -13.64 -17.48 16.98
N ILE A 59 -13.80 -17.68 18.27
CA ILE A 59 -13.93 -16.57 19.25
C ILE A 59 -12.51 -16.03 19.46
N LYS A 60 -12.22 -14.86 18.87
CA LYS A 60 -11.03 -14.10 19.26
C LYS A 60 -11.26 -13.64 20.70
N PRO A 61 -10.40 -14.02 21.67
CA PRO A 61 -10.55 -13.54 23.04
C PRO A 61 -10.49 -12.02 23.04
N ASN A 62 -11.46 -11.41 23.69
CA ASN A 62 -11.54 -9.95 23.90
C ASN A 62 -10.62 -9.50 25.05
N THR A 63 -9.58 -10.26 25.33
CA THR A 63 -8.53 -9.90 26.27
C THR A 63 -7.59 -8.92 25.58
N PRO A 64 -7.35 -7.73 26.17
CA PRO A 64 -6.28 -6.87 25.70
C PRO A 64 -4.99 -7.69 25.76
N GLN A 65 -4.46 -8.08 24.60
CA GLN A 65 -3.10 -8.58 24.59
C GLN A 65 -2.23 -7.46 25.14
N PRO A 66 -1.26 -7.76 26.04
CA PRO A 66 -0.25 -6.77 26.39
C PRO A 66 0.29 -6.22 25.08
N PRO A 67 0.48 -4.89 24.95
CA PRO A 67 0.95 -4.31 23.71
C PRO A 67 2.19 -5.12 23.31
N PRO A 68 2.26 -5.65 22.08
CA PRO A 68 3.45 -6.35 21.63
C PRO A 68 4.60 -5.39 21.87
N LYS A 69 5.66 -5.86 22.55
CA LYS A 69 6.92 -5.09 22.67
C LYS A 69 7.18 -4.54 21.27
N ASP A 70 7.20 -3.22 21.15
CA ASP A 70 7.03 -2.49 19.90
C ASP A 70 8.25 -2.72 19.00
N LEU A 71 8.23 -3.82 18.27
CA LEU A 71 9.20 -4.22 17.27
C LEU A 71 8.74 -3.79 15.86
N SER A 72 7.79 -2.87 15.80
CA SER A 72 7.28 -2.32 14.55
C SER A 72 7.91 -0.95 14.29
N SER A 73 7.94 -0.53 13.02
CA SER A 73 8.21 0.85 12.58
C SER A 73 7.31 1.92 13.24
N GLU A 74 6.49 1.55 14.20
CA GLU A 74 5.63 2.47 14.96
C GLU A 74 6.46 3.47 15.78
N GLN A 75 7.68 3.10 16.21
CA GLN A 75 8.64 4.03 16.80
C GLN A 75 9.05 5.15 15.84
N GLU A 76 9.20 4.86 14.55
CA GLU A 76 9.49 5.88 13.52
C GLU A 76 8.32 6.86 13.36
N ARG A 77 7.07 6.40 13.52
CA ARG A 77 5.86 7.22 13.44
C ARG A 77 5.60 8.06 14.70
N ARG A 78 6.12 7.64 15.84
CA ARG A 78 5.92 8.29 17.14
C ARG A 78 6.92 9.39 17.46
N THR A 79 7.73 9.84 16.50
CA THR A 79 8.54 11.04 16.73
C THR A 79 7.60 12.17 17.13
N PRO A 80 7.64 12.67 18.39
CA PRO A 80 6.74 13.72 18.82
C PRO A 80 6.99 14.94 17.92
N LYS A 81 5.97 15.32 17.15
CA LYS A 81 6.00 16.65 16.55
C LYS A 81 6.10 17.65 17.69
N ALA A 82 7.09 18.55 17.63
CA ALA A 82 7.17 19.66 18.56
C ALA A 82 5.86 20.46 18.46
N TRP A 83 4.96 20.25 19.42
CA TRP A 83 3.63 20.85 19.45
C TRP A 83 3.64 22.00 20.44
N SER A 84 3.64 23.21 19.95
CA SER A 84 3.18 24.33 20.76
C SER A 84 1.65 24.30 20.74
N LYS A 85 1.03 24.10 21.91
CA LYS A 85 -0.42 24.19 22.10
C LYS A 85 -0.86 25.67 22.00
N GLY A 86 -0.93 26.23 20.80
CA GLY A 86 -1.80 27.39 20.56
C GLY A 86 -3.26 26.94 20.74
N ARG A 87 -4.13 27.78 21.30
CA ARG A 87 -5.57 27.47 21.38
C ARG A 87 -6.07 27.18 19.96
N LYS A 88 -6.69 26.02 19.75
CA LYS A 88 -7.24 25.64 18.44
C LYS A 88 -8.25 26.65 17.92
N THR A 89 -8.95 27.32 18.83
CA THR A 89 -9.96 28.33 18.57
C THR A 89 -9.42 29.63 17.97
N ASP A 90 -8.15 29.98 18.23
CA ASP A 90 -7.55 31.27 17.77
C ASP A 90 -7.39 31.35 16.24
N ARG A 91 -7.57 30.26 15.53
CA ARG A 91 -7.44 30.14 14.05
C ARG A 91 -8.76 29.86 13.35
N LEU A 92 -9.87 29.81 14.07
CA LEU A 92 -11.18 29.56 13.46
C LEU A 92 -11.74 30.86 12.89
N PRO A 93 -12.20 30.86 11.63
CA PRO A 93 -13.00 31.97 11.13
C PRO A 93 -14.32 32.03 11.92
N ILE A 94 -14.72 33.21 12.34
CA ILE A 94 -15.99 33.43 13.03
C ILE A 94 -17.06 33.75 11.99
N ASP A 95 -18.01 32.83 11.81
CA ASP A 95 -19.11 32.98 10.84
C ASP A 95 -20.24 33.88 11.40
N ARG A 96 -20.43 33.89 12.71
CA ARG A 96 -21.44 34.72 13.39
C ARG A 96 -21.04 34.97 14.83
N GLU A 97 -21.40 36.13 15.34
CA GLU A 97 -21.27 36.51 16.73
C GLU A 97 -22.65 36.54 17.39
N HIS A 98 -22.72 36.08 18.62
CA HIS A 98 -23.96 36.07 19.40
C HIS A 98 -23.67 36.48 20.84
N VAL A 99 -24.23 37.61 21.25
CA VAL A 99 -24.11 38.12 22.60
C VAL A 99 -25.13 37.42 23.47
N VAL A 100 -24.67 36.73 24.51
CA VAL A 100 -25.52 36.10 25.54
C VAL A 100 -25.56 37.04 26.75
N ALA A 101 -26.74 37.62 26.97
CA ALA A 101 -26.94 38.54 28.10
C ALA A 101 -27.23 37.75 29.40
N VAL A 102 -26.73 38.28 30.50
CA VAL A 102 -27.11 37.82 31.84
C VAL A 102 -28.53 38.31 32.14
N ASP A 103 -29.37 37.49 32.76
CA ASP A 103 -30.68 37.96 33.23
C ASP A 103 -30.47 39.01 34.33
N LEU A 104 -31.01 40.18 34.09
CA LEU A 104 -30.89 41.32 35.04
C LEU A 104 -31.55 41.02 36.41
N ALA A 105 -32.51 40.09 36.45
CA ALA A 105 -33.14 39.66 37.68
C ALA A 105 -32.21 38.84 38.61
N ASP A 106 -31.18 38.21 38.02
CA ASP A 106 -30.19 37.44 38.76
C ASP A 106 -29.00 38.28 39.28
N LEU A 107 -28.97 39.60 38.94
CA LEU A 107 -27.86 40.46 39.31
C LEU A 107 -28.16 41.20 40.62
N PRO A 108 -27.18 41.29 41.55
CA PRO A 108 -27.30 42.15 42.71
C PRO A 108 -27.28 43.65 42.28
N PRO A 109 -27.89 44.56 43.10
CA PRO A 109 -28.05 45.98 42.72
C PRO A 109 -26.76 46.75 42.49
N ASP A 110 -25.63 46.27 42.96
CA ASP A 110 -24.30 46.85 42.84
C ASP A 110 -23.47 46.22 41.69
N ALA A 111 -24.07 45.34 40.88
CA ALA A 111 -23.38 44.71 39.77
C ALA A 111 -22.96 45.71 38.69
N VAL A 112 -21.69 45.68 38.30
CA VAL A 112 -21.11 46.55 37.28
C VAL A 112 -20.63 45.68 36.09
N PHE A 113 -21.05 46.03 34.89
CA PHE A 113 -20.62 45.38 33.65
C PHE A 113 -19.09 45.49 33.49
N LYS A 114 -18.41 44.37 33.27
CA LYS A 114 -16.95 44.27 33.14
C LYS A 114 -16.47 43.85 31.75
N GLY A 115 -17.37 43.77 30.78
CA GLY A 115 -17.07 43.34 29.40
C GLY A 115 -17.56 41.92 29.13
N TYR A 116 -17.00 41.29 28.14
CA TYR A 116 -17.39 39.95 27.67
C TYR A 116 -16.29 38.91 27.92
N GLU A 117 -16.67 37.70 28.15
CA GLU A 117 -15.82 36.53 28.08
C GLU A 117 -16.13 35.83 26.75
N ASP A 118 -15.14 35.74 25.85
CA ASP A 118 -15.34 35.18 24.53
C ASP A 118 -15.17 33.65 24.56
N VAL A 119 -16.21 32.94 24.09
CA VAL A 119 -16.21 31.48 23.94
C VAL A 119 -16.51 31.16 22.48
N VAL A 120 -15.54 30.52 21.78
CA VAL A 120 -15.73 30.09 20.40
C VAL A 120 -16.18 28.64 20.38
N VAL A 121 -17.35 28.37 19.78
CA VAL A 121 -17.92 27.04 19.57
C VAL A 121 -17.98 26.75 18.08
N GLN A 122 -17.37 25.64 17.66
CA GLN A 122 -17.46 25.17 16.29
C GLN A 122 -18.59 24.15 16.16
N ASP A 123 -19.53 24.40 15.27
CA ASP A 123 -20.68 23.53 15.00
C ASP A 123 -20.77 23.19 13.50
N VAL A 124 -21.63 22.24 13.13
CA VAL A 124 -21.91 21.80 11.76
C VAL A 124 -23.40 21.87 11.47
N LEU A 125 -23.77 22.58 10.43
CA LEU A 125 -25.14 22.60 9.92
C LEU A 125 -25.27 21.66 8.72
N PHE A 126 -26.07 20.61 8.85
CA PHE A 126 -26.38 19.69 7.76
C PHE A 126 -27.80 20.01 7.23
N ARG A 127 -27.87 20.71 6.09
CA ARG A 127 -29.13 21.11 5.44
C ARG A 127 -29.04 20.94 3.94
N THR A 128 -30.19 20.69 3.29
CA THR A 128 -30.31 20.74 1.83
C THR A 128 -30.34 22.18 1.31
N ASP A 129 -29.78 22.39 0.11
CA ASP A 129 -29.90 23.59 -0.68
C ASP A 129 -30.60 23.24 -2.00
N ASN A 130 -31.90 23.51 -2.07
CA ASN A 130 -32.73 23.16 -3.23
C ASN A 130 -32.90 24.38 -4.14
N VAL A 131 -32.22 24.36 -5.30
CA VAL A 131 -32.20 25.47 -6.26
C VAL A 131 -33.14 25.21 -7.42
N LEU A 132 -34.04 26.15 -7.71
CA LEU A 132 -34.87 26.16 -8.91
C LEU A 132 -34.20 26.96 -10.04
N PHE A 133 -33.67 26.28 -11.04
CA PHE A 133 -33.14 26.93 -12.24
C PHE A 133 -34.24 27.13 -13.26
N ARG A 134 -34.58 28.37 -13.56
CA ARG A 134 -35.50 28.74 -14.64
C ARG A 134 -34.70 29.00 -15.91
N LYS A 135 -34.69 28.02 -16.83
CA LYS A 135 -33.97 28.11 -18.10
C LYS A 135 -34.79 28.83 -19.14
N GLU A 136 -34.25 29.90 -19.70
CA GLU A 136 -34.88 30.59 -20.82
C GLU A 136 -34.94 29.68 -22.06
N LYS A 137 -36.06 29.77 -22.79
CA LYS A 137 -36.26 29.05 -24.05
C LYS A 137 -36.68 30.05 -25.12
N PHE A 138 -35.97 30.01 -26.25
CA PHE A 138 -36.29 30.77 -27.43
C PHE A 138 -36.52 29.82 -28.60
N TYR A 139 -37.56 30.08 -29.39
CA TYR A 139 -37.84 29.35 -30.64
C TYR A 139 -37.54 30.24 -31.83
N SER A 140 -36.75 29.74 -32.80
CA SER A 140 -36.49 30.40 -34.09
C SER A 140 -37.40 29.80 -35.17
N PRO A 141 -38.38 30.56 -35.66
CA PRO A 141 -39.25 30.07 -36.75
C PRO A 141 -38.45 29.81 -38.05
N SER A 142 -37.42 30.62 -38.33
CA SER A 142 -36.61 30.49 -39.54
C SER A 142 -35.72 29.25 -39.56
N GLN A 143 -35.26 28.80 -38.38
CA GLN A 143 -34.39 27.65 -38.23
C GLN A 143 -35.12 26.40 -37.71
N HIS A 144 -36.41 26.51 -37.39
CA HIS A 144 -37.20 25.45 -36.77
C HIS A 144 -36.56 24.81 -35.54
N THR A 145 -35.79 25.60 -34.77
CA THR A 145 -34.94 25.12 -33.65
C THR A 145 -35.30 25.86 -32.37
N THR A 146 -35.34 25.10 -31.27
CA THR A 146 -35.53 25.64 -29.92
C THR A 146 -34.17 25.75 -29.23
N TYR A 147 -33.81 26.92 -28.77
CA TYR A 147 -32.65 27.23 -27.96
C TYR A 147 -33.03 27.25 -26.49
N VAL A 148 -32.25 26.56 -25.64
CA VAL A 148 -32.51 26.48 -24.19
C VAL A 148 -31.21 26.83 -23.46
N ALA A 149 -31.28 27.69 -22.48
CA ALA A 149 -30.14 28.07 -21.66
C ALA A 149 -29.53 26.82 -20.97
N SER A 150 -28.19 26.80 -20.85
CA SER A 150 -27.46 25.76 -20.13
C SER A 150 -27.56 25.97 -18.61
N LEU A 151 -27.44 24.88 -17.84
CA LEU A 151 -27.25 24.99 -16.40
C LEU A 151 -25.84 25.51 -16.09
N PRO A 152 -25.65 26.16 -14.93
CA PRO A 152 -24.33 26.57 -14.48
C PRO A 152 -23.36 25.36 -14.39
N PRO A 153 -22.02 25.60 -14.48
CA PRO A 153 -21.03 24.56 -14.30
C PRO A 153 -21.26 23.74 -13.00
N GLY A 154 -21.01 22.44 -13.05
CA GLY A 154 -21.22 21.53 -11.92
C GLY A 154 -22.65 20.99 -11.75
N TYR A 155 -23.67 21.67 -12.29
CA TYR A 155 -25.05 21.21 -12.19
C TYR A 155 -25.43 20.36 -13.41
N ARG A 156 -25.52 19.03 -13.18
CA ARG A 156 -25.96 18.06 -14.19
C ARG A 156 -26.94 17.09 -13.54
N GLY A 157 -28.11 16.92 -14.15
CA GLY A 157 -29.17 16.04 -13.62
C GLY A 157 -29.84 16.61 -12.37
N GLN A 158 -30.22 15.73 -11.44
CA GLN A 158 -31.04 16.06 -10.27
C GLN A 158 -30.22 16.48 -9.04
N PHE A 159 -28.92 16.15 -9.00
CA PHE A 159 -28.08 16.38 -7.84
C PHE A 159 -26.94 17.35 -8.16
N GLY A 160 -26.80 18.36 -7.32
CA GLY A 160 -25.74 19.35 -7.43
C GLY A 160 -24.37 18.81 -6.98
N PRO A 161 -23.30 19.61 -7.17
CA PRO A 161 -21.92 19.21 -6.84
C PRO A 161 -21.72 18.88 -5.37
N GLY A 162 -22.45 19.52 -4.44
CA GLY A 162 -22.33 19.26 -3.01
C GLY A 162 -22.73 17.84 -2.61
N ILE A 163 -23.90 17.35 -3.12
CA ILE A 163 -24.35 15.96 -2.86
C ILE A 163 -23.39 14.96 -3.48
N LYS A 164 -22.92 15.22 -4.72
CA LYS A 164 -21.96 14.34 -5.41
C LYS A 164 -20.64 14.25 -4.63
N SER A 165 -20.10 15.39 -4.20
CA SER A 165 -18.87 15.44 -3.40
C SER A 165 -19.02 14.70 -2.09
N LEU A 166 -20.12 14.94 -1.37
CA LEU A 166 -20.36 14.28 -0.10
C LEU A 166 -20.49 12.75 -0.26
N ALA A 167 -21.23 12.28 -1.28
CA ALA A 167 -21.34 10.85 -1.55
C ALA A 167 -19.98 10.20 -1.84
N LEU A 168 -19.16 10.81 -2.70
CA LEU A 168 -17.83 10.32 -3.03
C LEU A 168 -16.90 10.28 -1.80
N VAL A 169 -16.90 11.32 -1.00
CA VAL A 169 -16.05 11.42 0.19
C VAL A 169 -16.47 10.42 1.27
N LEU A 170 -17.76 10.28 1.53
CA LEU A 170 -18.27 9.31 2.49
C LEU A 170 -17.95 7.87 2.06
N TYR A 171 -18.13 7.57 0.78
CA TYR A 171 -17.93 6.22 0.28
C TYR A 171 -16.44 5.86 0.14
N TYR A 172 -15.62 6.73 -0.47
CA TYR A 172 -14.21 6.44 -0.75
C TYR A 172 -13.24 6.93 0.34
N GLY A 173 -13.46 8.11 0.90
CA GLY A 173 -12.62 8.70 1.94
C GLY A 173 -12.94 8.15 3.33
N ALA A 174 -14.22 8.18 3.73
CA ALA A 174 -14.66 7.67 5.03
C ALA A 174 -14.98 6.16 5.03
N GLN A 175 -14.85 5.48 3.88
CA GLN A 175 -15.05 4.04 3.71
C GLN A 175 -16.45 3.53 4.12
N MET A 176 -17.48 4.38 4.08
CA MET A 176 -18.85 3.96 4.33
C MET A 176 -19.35 3.00 3.25
N SER A 177 -20.31 2.13 3.59
CA SER A 177 -21.03 1.33 2.60
C SER A 177 -22.05 2.18 1.84
N GLU A 178 -22.35 1.80 0.61
CA GLU A 178 -23.32 2.51 -0.25
C GLU A 178 -24.70 2.68 0.42
N PRO A 179 -25.29 1.65 1.06
CA PRO A 179 -26.56 1.83 1.79
C PRO A 179 -26.48 2.85 2.92
N LYS A 180 -25.33 2.91 3.63
CA LYS A 180 -25.13 3.89 4.72
C LYS A 180 -24.95 5.31 4.21
N VAL A 181 -24.32 5.49 3.05
CA VAL A 181 -24.29 6.80 2.35
C VAL A 181 -25.69 7.25 1.99
N ALA A 182 -26.51 6.35 1.40
CA ALA A 182 -27.89 6.64 1.05
C ALA A 182 -28.75 7.01 2.29
N GLU A 183 -28.59 6.27 3.38
CA GLU A 183 -29.30 6.51 4.65
C GLU A 183 -28.94 7.89 5.23
N LEU A 184 -27.65 8.24 5.26
CA LEU A 184 -27.19 9.55 5.75
C LEU A 184 -27.73 10.70 4.91
N LEU A 185 -27.69 10.59 3.57
CA LEU A 185 -28.22 11.61 2.69
C LEU A 185 -29.73 11.81 2.90
N ARG A 186 -30.50 10.71 3.05
CA ARG A 186 -31.95 10.76 3.34
C ARG A 186 -32.24 11.39 4.69
N SER A 187 -31.47 11.05 5.72
CA SER A 187 -31.65 11.63 7.07
C SER A 187 -31.39 13.15 7.07
N GLY A 188 -30.51 13.63 6.17
CA GLY A 188 -30.27 15.06 5.94
C GLY A 188 -31.31 15.73 5.02
N GLY A 189 -32.40 15.05 4.62
CA GLY A 189 -33.47 15.61 3.82
C GLY A 189 -33.30 15.47 2.29
N VAL A 190 -32.26 14.76 1.82
CA VAL A 190 -32.06 14.52 0.37
C VAL A 190 -33.01 13.41 -0.09
N ARG A 191 -33.82 13.68 -1.10
CA ARG A 191 -34.70 12.67 -1.72
C ARG A 191 -33.93 11.87 -2.76
N ILE A 192 -33.32 10.75 -2.35
CA ILE A 192 -32.47 9.89 -3.18
C ILE A 192 -32.80 8.41 -2.93
N SER A 193 -32.92 7.62 -4.00
CA SER A 193 -32.97 6.16 -3.93
C SER A 193 -31.58 5.53 -4.09
N ASP A 194 -31.46 4.21 -3.91
CA ASP A 194 -30.14 3.53 -3.92
C ASP A 194 -29.48 3.55 -5.29
N GLY A 195 -30.24 3.35 -6.38
CA GLY A 195 -29.68 3.35 -7.74
C GLY A 195 -28.95 4.64 -8.14
N PRO A 196 -29.54 5.85 -7.93
CA PRO A 196 -28.82 7.11 -8.10
C PRO A 196 -27.56 7.24 -7.26
N VAL A 197 -27.50 6.74 -6.01
CA VAL A 197 -26.28 6.75 -5.20
C VAL A 197 -25.18 5.97 -5.90
N SER A 198 -25.47 4.74 -6.34
CA SER A 198 -24.52 3.93 -7.11
C SER A 198 -24.03 4.64 -8.37
N ASN A 199 -24.93 5.29 -9.11
CA ASN A 199 -24.57 6.08 -10.29
C ASN A 199 -23.66 7.26 -9.95
N LEU A 200 -23.90 7.99 -8.84
CA LEU A 200 -23.00 9.08 -8.40
C LEU A 200 -21.59 8.59 -8.10
N LEU A 201 -21.44 7.35 -7.62
CA LEU A 201 -20.16 6.78 -7.27
C LEU A 201 -19.36 6.27 -8.47
N ILE A 202 -20.02 5.86 -9.55
CA ILE A 202 -19.38 5.09 -10.62
C ILE A 202 -19.44 5.80 -11.98
N LYS A 203 -20.57 6.46 -12.32
CA LYS A 203 -20.77 7.03 -13.66
C LYS A 203 -20.21 8.45 -13.80
N ASP A 204 -19.86 8.80 -15.03
CA ASP A 204 -19.38 10.14 -15.43
C ASP A 204 -18.10 10.58 -14.70
N GLN A 205 -17.21 9.61 -14.38
CA GLN A 205 -15.98 9.85 -13.65
C GLN A 205 -14.73 10.01 -14.53
N ALA A 206 -14.88 10.20 -15.84
CA ALA A 206 -13.76 10.23 -16.80
C ALA A 206 -12.68 11.27 -16.42
N ALA A 207 -13.07 12.47 -16.00
CA ALA A 207 -12.14 13.52 -15.59
C ALA A 207 -11.29 13.07 -14.38
N PHE A 208 -11.89 12.42 -13.39
CA PHE A 208 -11.15 11.91 -12.23
C PHE A 208 -10.27 10.72 -12.57
N HIS A 209 -10.65 9.91 -13.57
CA HIS A 209 -9.77 8.85 -14.07
C HIS A 209 -8.51 9.44 -14.72
N THR A 210 -8.65 10.45 -15.55
CA THR A 210 -7.50 11.17 -16.14
C THR A 210 -6.66 11.83 -15.06
N GLU A 211 -7.28 12.41 -14.04
CA GLU A 211 -6.58 13.01 -12.91
C GLU A 211 -5.79 11.97 -12.10
N LYS A 212 -6.34 10.77 -11.86
CA LYS A 212 -5.59 9.66 -11.25
C LYS A 212 -4.35 9.31 -12.06
N GLU A 213 -4.47 9.26 -13.39
CA GLU A 213 -3.35 8.98 -14.30
C GLU A 213 -2.26 10.05 -14.17
N ALA A 214 -2.63 11.33 -14.14
CA ALA A 214 -1.70 12.45 -13.93
C ALA A 214 -1.02 12.39 -12.55
N VAL A 215 -1.78 12.12 -11.48
CA VAL A 215 -1.26 11.93 -10.11
C VAL A 215 -0.25 10.79 -10.08
N TYR A 216 -0.52 9.69 -10.76
CA TYR A 216 0.37 8.55 -10.78
C TYR A 216 1.67 8.84 -11.55
N GLN A 217 1.59 9.49 -12.71
CA GLN A 217 2.77 9.90 -13.48
C GLN A 217 3.63 10.87 -12.68
N ALA A 218 3.04 11.90 -12.06
CA ALA A 218 3.75 12.83 -11.19
C ALA A 218 4.38 12.09 -9.98
N GLY A 219 3.66 11.12 -9.44
CA GLY A 219 4.13 10.30 -8.33
C GLY A 219 5.35 9.46 -8.70
N LEU A 220 5.33 8.77 -9.83
CA LEU A 220 6.48 7.99 -10.33
C LEU A 220 7.70 8.89 -10.61
N ALA A 221 7.46 10.06 -11.23
CA ALA A 221 8.52 11.01 -11.55
C ALA A 221 9.11 11.72 -10.31
N SER A 222 8.42 11.67 -9.16
CA SER A 222 8.82 12.39 -7.95
C SER A 222 9.98 11.75 -7.19
N SER A 223 10.34 10.50 -7.51
CA SER A 223 11.41 9.77 -6.82
C SER A 223 11.88 8.57 -7.67
N PRO A 224 13.18 8.25 -7.67
CA PRO A 224 13.71 7.05 -8.32
C PRO A 224 13.29 5.75 -7.63
N TRP A 225 12.77 5.80 -6.42
CA TRP A 225 12.31 4.64 -5.66
C TRP A 225 10.83 4.71 -5.31
N GLN A 226 10.19 3.55 -5.23
CA GLN A 226 8.77 3.43 -4.89
C GLN A 226 8.56 2.29 -3.91
N HIS A 227 7.55 2.41 -3.05
CA HIS A 227 6.99 1.28 -2.32
C HIS A 227 6.02 0.51 -3.21
N LEU A 228 6.05 -0.81 -3.12
CA LEU A 228 5.08 -1.68 -3.77
C LEU A 228 4.60 -2.78 -2.81
N ASP A 229 3.30 -3.04 -2.84
CA ASP A 229 2.65 -4.16 -2.14
C ASP A 229 1.43 -4.63 -2.94
N ASP A 230 0.99 -5.85 -2.72
CA ASP A 230 -0.26 -6.36 -3.30
C ASP A 230 -1.19 -6.97 -2.24
N THR A 231 -2.49 -6.96 -2.52
CA THR A 231 -3.48 -7.66 -1.71
C THR A 231 -4.53 -8.32 -2.59
N SER A 232 -5.04 -9.45 -2.15
CA SER A 232 -6.15 -10.10 -2.86
C SER A 232 -7.41 -9.24 -2.82
N THR A 233 -8.16 -9.23 -3.90
CA THR A 233 -9.47 -8.58 -4.00
C THR A 233 -10.44 -9.46 -4.78
N ARG A 234 -11.69 -9.01 -4.93
CA ARG A 234 -12.68 -9.67 -5.78
C ARG A 234 -13.43 -8.61 -6.57
N VAL A 235 -13.69 -8.91 -7.84
CA VAL A 235 -14.56 -8.11 -8.73
C VAL A 235 -15.64 -9.06 -9.24
N ASN A 236 -16.90 -8.75 -8.97
CA ASN A 236 -18.03 -9.59 -9.33
C ASN A 236 -17.87 -11.07 -8.91
N GLY A 237 -17.35 -11.31 -7.71
CA GLY A 237 -17.10 -12.67 -7.20
C GLY A 237 -15.85 -13.37 -7.74
N HIS A 238 -15.23 -12.87 -8.81
CA HIS A 238 -13.98 -13.40 -9.35
C HIS A 238 -12.77 -12.89 -8.56
N ASN A 239 -11.80 -13.76 -8.36
CA ASN A 239 -10.55 -13.41 -7.69
C ASN A 239 -9.74 -12.43 -8.54
N GLY A 240 -9.14 -11.48 -7.88
CA GLY A 240 -8.25 -10.48 -8.45
C GLY A 240 -7.26 -9.99 -7.39
N TYR A 241 -6.45 -9.02 -7.78
CA TYR A 241 -5.43 -8.43 -6.92
C TYR A 241 -5.53 -6.90 -7.00
N CYS A 242 -5.11 -6.24 -5.95
CA CYS A 242 -4.93 -4.80 -5.93
C CYS A 242 -3.48 -4.50 -5.60
N HIS A 243 -2.77 -3.88 -6.53
CA HIS A 243 -1.41 -3.39 -6.33
C HIS A 243 -1.46 -1.98 -5.77
N ILE A 244 -0.58 -1.70 -4.83
CA ILE A 244 -0.42 -0.40 -4.18
C ILE A 244 0.99 0.10 -4.46
N VAL A 245 1.10 1.19 -5.22
CA VAL A 245 2.37 1.87 -5.49
C VAL A 245 2.35 3.21 -4.77
N CYS A 246 3.39 3.52 -4.01
CA CYS A 246 3.41 4.78 -3.28
C CYS A 246 4.83 5.23 -2.90
N ASN A 247 4.94 6.52 -2.61
CA ASN A 247 6.06 7.12 -1.89
C ASN A 247 5.53 8.15 -0.88
N PRO A 248 6.32 8.98 -0.22
CA PRO A 248 5.82 9.98 0.74
C PRO A 248 4.77 10.95 0.20
N LEU A 249 4.70 11.16 -1.13
CA LEU A 249 3.85 12.18 -1.76
C LEU A 249 2.52 11.65 -2.26
N TYR A 250 2.42 10.37 -2.62
CA TYR A 250 1.21 9.81 -3.21
C TYR A 250 0.99 8.35 -2.80
N THR A 251 -0.22 7.84 -3.07
CA THR A 251 -0.56 6.41 -3.03
C THR A 251 -1.51 6.11 -4.18
N ALA A 252 -1.16 5.17 -5.04
CA ALA A 252 -1.98 4.74 -6.16
C ALA A 252 -2.41 3.28 -6.03
N TYR A 253 -3.64 3.00 -6.49
CA TYR A 253 -4.27 1.67 -6.43
C TYR A 253 -4.57 1.18 -7.84
N PHE A 254 -4.30 -0.11 -8.10
CA PHE A 254 -4.54 -0.77 -9.38
C PHE A 254 -5.15 -2.15 -9.16
N THR A 255 -6.38 -2.33 -9.60
CA THR A 255 -7.06 -3.63 -9.57
C THR A 255 -6.77 -4.41 -10.83
N THR A 256 -6.23 -5.62 -10.68
CA THR A 256 -5.78 -6.50 -11.77
C THR A 256 -6.33 -7.91 -11.60
N THR A 257 -6.27 -8.71 -12.67
CA THR A 257 -6.68 -10.13 -12.66
C THR A 257 -5.57 -11.08 -12.24
N ALA A 258 -4.32 -10.63 -12.32
CA ALA A 258 -3.12 -11.40 -11.97
C ALA A 258 -2.17 -10.55 -11.11
N LYS A 259 -1.13 -11.19 -10.56
CA LYS A 259 -0.06 -10.52 -9.80
C LYS A 259 1.33 -10.98 -10.19
N ASP A 260 1.45 -11.54 -11.39
CA ASP A 260 2.74 -11.93 -11.92
C ASP A 260 3.60 -10.71 -12.30
N ARG A 261 4.87 -10.95 -12.62
CA ARG A 261 5.85 -9.88 -12.92
C ARG A 261 5.42 -8.98 -14.07
N LEU A 262 4.81 -9.55 -15.12
CA LEU A 262 4.30 -8.76 -16.24
C LEU A 262 3.18 -7.83 -15.80
N THR A 263 2.28 -8.30 -14.94
CA THR A 263 1.20 -7.46 -14.38
C THR A 263 1.76 -6.34 -13.50
N VAL A 264 2.79 -6.62 -12.69
CA VAL A 264 3.47 -5.57 -11.91
C VAL A 264 4.10 -4.54 -12.84
N LEU A 265 4.71 -4.98 -13.94
CA LEU A 265 5.28 -4.09 -14.94
C LEU A 265 4.20 -3.22 -15.60
N ASP A 266 3.03 -3.78 -15.95
CA ASP A 266 1.88 -3.01 -16.47
C ASP A 266 1.46 -1.91 -15.47
N VAL A 267 1.49 -2.20 -14.17
CA VAL A 267 1.21 -1.21 -13.13
C VAL A 267 2.26 -0.11 -13.15
N LEU A 268 3.55 -0.44 -13.14
CA LEU A 268 4.64 0.55 -13.13
C LEU A 268 4.68 1.41 -14.40
N THR A 269 4.25 0.87 -15.53
CA THR A 269 4.15 1.61 -16.79
C THR A 269 2.81 2.35 -16.97
N ASN A 270 1.94 2.35 -15.94
CA ASN A 270 0.58 2.92 -16.02
C ASN A 270 -0.25 2.33 -17.16
N SER A 271 -0.18 1.02 -17.33
CA SER A 271 -0.89 0.27 -18.40
C SER A 271 -0.57 0.72 -19.83
N ARG A 272 0.61 1.28 -20.06
CA ARG A 272 1.11 1.49 -21.43
C ARG A 272 1.26 0.12 -22.12
N PRO A 273 1.12 0.05 -23.45
CA PRO A 273 1.36 -1.18 -24.19
C PRO A 273 2.73 -1.78 -23.86
N ARG A 274 2.75 -3.08 -23.57
CA ARG A 274 3.99 -3.80 -23.28
C ARG A 274 4.96 -3.71 -24.44
N ARG A 275 6.21 -3.51 -24.13
CA ARG A 275 7.33 -3.55 -25.08
C ARG A 275 8.29 -4.65 -24.67
N PHE A 276 9.03 -5.17 -25.61
CA PHE A 276 9.96 -6.27 -25.41
C PHE A 276 11.26 -5.99 -26.16
N VAL A 277 12.38 -6.38 -25.58
CA VAL A 277 13.70 -6.31 -26.24
C VAL A 277 14.51 -7.57 -25.92
N VAL A 278 15.24 -8.06 -26.89
CA VAL A 278 16.20 -9.16 -26.71
C VAL A 278 17.59 -8.55 -26.63
N ASN A 279 18.07 -8.29 -25.42
CA ASN A 279 19.39 -7.73 -25.16
C ASN A 279 20.16 -8.56 -24.11
N ALA A 280 21.38 -8.15 -23.77
CA ALA A 280 22.22 -8.86 -22.79
C ALA A 280 21.58 -8.93 -21.40
N GLU A 281 20.88 -7.87 -20.98
CA GLU A 281 20.18 -7.81 -19.70
C GLU A 281 19.04 -8.83 -19.64
N ALA A 282 18.19 -8.86 -20.68
CA ALA A 282 17.11 -9.84 -20.80
C ALA A 282 17.62 -11.28 -20.74
N LEU A 283 18.76 -11.58 -21.38
CA LEU A 283 19.38 -12.89 -21.30
C LEU A 283 19.82 -13.25 -19.88
N GLY A 284 20.45 -12.33 -19.16
CA GLY A 284 20.82 -12.52 -17.76
C GLY A 284 19.62 -12.86 -16.88
N TYR A 285 18.48 -12.18 -17.08
CA TYR A 285 17.24 -12.49 -16.34
C TYR A 285 16.65 -13.85 -16.69
N VAL A 286 16.74 -14.25 -17.95
CA VAL A 286 16.28 -15.58 -18.40
C VAL A 286 17.13 -16.70 -17.79
N GLU A 287 18.46 -16.54 -17.75
CA GLU A 287 19.37 -17.49 -17.09
C GLU A 287 19.08 -17.59 -15.59
N ALA A 288 18.94 -16.47 -14.89
CA ALA A 288 18.58 -16.42 -13.48
C ALA A 288 17.21 -17.06 -13.18
N SER A 289 16.29 -17.09 -14.14
CA SER A 289 15.00 -17.76 -14.04
C SER A 289 15.06 -19.30 -14.20
N GLY A 290 16.23 -19.86 -14.54
CA GLY A 290 16.44 -21.29 -14.66
C GLY A 290 16.07 -21.87 -16.04
N LEU A 291 16.05 -21.08 -17.09
CA LEU A 291 15.94 -21.59 -18.46
C LEU A 291 17.19 -22.40 -18.82
N SER A 292 17.01 -23.51 -19.57
CA SER A 292 18.15 -24.38 -19.91
C SER A 292 19.20 -23.65 -20.77
N ALA A 293 20.48 -23.96 -20.56
CA ALA A 293 21.59 -23.35 -21.29
C ALA A 293 21.47 -23.47 -22.83
N VAL A 294 20.81 -24.51 -23.33
CA VAL A 294 20.54 -24.68 -24.78
C VAL A 294 19.60 -23.58 -25.24
N ARG A 295 18.51 -23.31 -24.53
CA ARG A 295 17.53 -22.28 -24.87
C ARG A 295 18.08 -20.87 -24.67
N CYS A 296 18.89 -20.65 -23.63
CA CYS A 296 19.60 -19.36 -23.45
C CYS A 296 20.53 -19.08 -24.66
N ARG A 297 21.27 -20.08 -25.17
CA ARG A 297 22.10 -19.91 -26.38
C ARG A 297 21.27 -19.65 -27.62
N GLN A 298 20.08 -20.24 -27.78
CA GLN A 298 19.17 -19.94 -28.88
C GLN A 298 18.69 -18.48 -28.82
N LEU A 299 18.30 -18.02 -27.64
CA LEU A 299 17.90 -16.61 -27.43
C LEU A 299 19.07 -15.64 -27.67
N ALA A 300 20.27 -16.00 -27.26
CA ALA A 300 21.46 -15.17 -27.49
C ALA A 300 21.77 -14.90 -29.00
N GLN A 301 21.33 -15.78 -29.89
CA GLN A 301 21.44 -15.59 -31.34
C GLN A 301 20.42 -14.58 -31.90
N LEU A 302 19.40 -14.20 -31.08
CA LEU A 302 18.33 -13.27 -31.47
C LEU A 302 18.51 -11.88 -30.87
N VAL A 303 19.67 -11.59 -30.27
CA VAL A 303 19.98 -10.26 -29.71
C VAL A 303 20.00 -9.23 -30.85
N ASP A 304 19.09 -8.26 -30.78
CA ASP A 304 18.91 -7.25 -31.84
C ASP A 304 18.67 -5.83 -31.28
N GLU A 305 18.56 -5.68 -30.00
CA GLU A 305 18.27 -4.40 -29.29
C GLU A 305 17.06 -3.62 -29.87
N VAL A 306 16.29 -4.24 -30.78
CA VAL A 306 15.09 -3.66 -31.34
C VAL A 306 13.91 -3.84 -30.39
N ILE A 307 13.21 -2.75 -30.11
CA ILE A 307 12.01 -2.77 -29.30
C ILE A 307 10.83 -3.30 -30.11
N MET A 308 10.21 -4.38 -29.63
CA MET A 308 9.09 -5.08 -30.25
C MET A 308 7.80 -4.88 -29.44
N ASP A 309 6.67 -4.96 -30.12
CA ASP A 309 5.36 -5.13 -29.47
C ASP A 309 5.10 -6.60 -29.09
N GLU A 310 3.96 -6.86 -28.43
CA GLU A 310 3.62 -8.21 -27.97
C GLU A 310 3.42 -9.20 -29.13
N ALA A 311 2.82 -8.76 -30.24
CA ALA A 311 2.59 -9.62 -31.42
C ALA A 311 3.91 -10.00 -32.09
N GLN A 312 4.81 -9.06 -32.27
CA GLN A 312 6.16 -9.29 -32.85
C GLN A 312 6.96 -10.23 -31.95
N MET A 313 6.94 -10.03 -30.63
CA MET A 313 7.65 -10.89 -29.67
C MET A 313 7.08 -12.31 -29.66
N GLN A 314 5.76 -12.48 -29.71
CA GLN A 314 5.11 -13.78 -29.81
C GLN A 314 5.52 -14.52 -31.10
N ALA A 315 5.50 -13.85 -32.25
CA ALA A 315 5.90 -14.41 -33.52
C ALA A 315 7.37 -14.85 -33.52
N LEU A 316 8.26 -14.05 -32.91
CA LEU A 316 9.69 -14.38 -32.76
C LEU A 316 9.87 -15.66 -31.94
N LEU A 317 9.16 -15.77 -30.80
CA LEU A 317 9.23 -16.96 -29.95
C LEU A 317 8.66 -18.21 -30.64
N GLU A 318 7.57 -18.08 -31.39
CA GLU A 318 6.99 -19.19 -32.17
C GLU A 318 7.91 -19.70 -33.26
N THR A 319 8.65 -18.78 -33.92
CA THR A 319 9.58 -19.12 -34.99
C THR A 319 10.85 -19.79 -34.47
N HIS A 320 11.46 -19.23 -33.43
CA HIS A 320 12.80 -19.63 -32.98
C HIS A 320 12.81 -20.57 -31.78
N LEU A 321 11.74 -20.57 -30.98
CA LEU A 321 11.60 -21.35 -29.73
C LEU A 321 10.23 -22.03 -29.60
N PRO A 322 9.75 -22.76 -30.63
CA PRO A 322 8.38 -23.31 -30.67
C PRO A 322 8.08 -24.30 -29.52
N GLY A 323 9.12 -24.85 -28.87
CA GLY A 323 8.99 -25.84 -27.80
C GLY A 323 9.01 -25.25 -26.37
N LEU A 324 8.79 -23.94 -26.18
CA LEU A 324 8.69 -23.34 -24.85
C LEU A 324 7.38 -23.74 -24.16
N GLY A 325 7.50 -24.39 -22.99
CA GLY A 325 6.35 -24.63 -22.12
C GLY A 325 5.76 -23.30 -21.58
N PRO A 326 4.49 -23.31 -21.09
CA PRO A 326 3.81 -22.09 -20.66
C PRO A 326 4.58 -21.29 -19.59
N GLN A 327 5.21 -21.96 -18.63
CA GLN A 327 5.99 -21.31 -17.57
C GLN A 327 7.29 -20.68 -18.11
N GLN A 328 7.98 -21.40 -18.99
CA GLN A 328 9.22 -20.87 -19.61
C GLN A 328 8.92 -19.67 -20.51
N ARG A 329 7.80 -19.73 -21.25
CA ARG A 329 7.34 -18.59 -22.06
C ARG A 329 7.07 -17.36 -21.19
N LYS A 330 6.45 -17.53 -20.02
CA LYS A 330 6.27 -16.44 -19.04
C LYS A 330 7.59 -15.86 -18.55
N TRP A 331 8.59 -16.68 -18.27
CA TRP A 331 9.91 -16.19 -17.85
C TRP A 331 10.58 -15.38 -18.94
N VAL A 332 10.58 -15.88 -20.18
CA VAL A 332 11.18 -15.17 -21.33
C VAL A 332 10.47 -13.84 -21.56
N LEU A 333 9.14 -13.84 -21.65
CA LEU A 333 8.37 -12.61 -21.85
C LEU A 333 8.60 -11.59 -20.72
N ALA A 334 8.63 -12.06 -19.47
CA ALA A 334 8.90 -11.17 -18.32
C ALA A 334 10.30 -10.55 -18.41
N ALA A 335 11.32 -11.35 -18.73
CA ALA A 335 12.69 -10.86 -18.87
C ALA A 335 12.83 -9.81 -19.99
N MET A 336 12.27 -10.11 -21.19
CA MET A 336 12.31 -9.20 -22.34
C MET A 336 11.54 -7.90 -22.07
N ALA A 337 10.39 -7.98 -21.36
CA ALA A 337 9.60 -6.81 -21.02
C ALA A 337 10.27 -5.93 -19.95
N VAL A 338 10.94 -6.54 -18.96
CA VAL A 338 11.70 -5.81 -17.93
C VAL A 338 12.88 -5.07 -18.57
N ALA A 339 13.65 -5.73 -19.44
CA ALA A 339 14.76 -5.10 -20.14
C ALA A 339 14.29 -3.93 -21.04
N ALA A 340 13.13 -4.07 -21.69
CA ALA A 340 12.53 -2.98 -22.46
C ALA A 340 12.05 -1.83 -21.57
N TYR A 341 11.58 -2.13 -20.35
CA TYR A 341 11.19 -1.12 -19.36
C TYR A 341 12.40 -0.31 -18.86
N HIS A 342 13.54 -0.95 -18.61
CA HIS A 342 14.75 -0.26 -18.18
C HIS A 342 15.33 0.63 -19.30
N ALA A 343 15.18 0.22 -20.57
CA ALA A 343 15.58 1.00 -21.73
C ALA A 343 14.59 2.11 -22.12
N ASP A 344 13.43 2.24 -21.42
CA ASP A 344 12.38 3.19 -21.79
C ASP A 344 12.76 4.64 -21.45
N VAL A 345 12.97 5.44 -22.48
CA VAL A 345 13.23 6.89 -22.39
C VAL A 345 11.94 7.72 -22.43
N GLY A 346 10.78 7.09 -22.62
CA GLY A 346 9.48 7.76 -22.83
C GLY A 346 8.67 8.01 -21.57
N GLY A 347 9.16 7.63 -20.38
CA GLY A 347 8.47 7.80 -19.12
C GLY A 347 9.36 7.57 -17.89
N PRO A 348 8.86 7.83 -16.69
CA PRO A 348 9.62 7.57 -15.47
C PRO A 348 9.85 6.07 -15.30
N VAL A 349 11.10 5.67 -15.14
CA VAL A 349 11.53 4.32 -14.78
C VAL A 349 11.84 4.29 -13.29
N VAL A 350 11.22 3.37 -12.57
CA VAL A 350 11.50 3.14 -11.15
C VAL A 350 12.82 2.36 -11.04
N ARG A 351 13.81 2.93 -10.41
CA ARG A 351 15.14 2.31 -10.26
C ARG A 351 15.22 1.36 -9.08
N LEU A 352 14.46 1.65 -8.01
CA LEU A 352 14.46 0.84 -6.79
C LEU A 352 13.03 0.61 -6.28
N LEU A 353 12.71 -0.65 -5.95
CA LEU A 353 11.48 -1.00 -5.22
C LEU A 353 11.77 -1.29 -3.75
N VAL A 354 10.95 -0.72 -2.86
CA VAL A 354 10.87 -1.09 -1.45
C VAL A 354 9.65 -1.99 -1.27
N CYS A 355 9.85 -3.28 -1.01
CA CYS A 355 8.77 -4.26 -0.95
C CYS A 355 9.05 -5.40 0.06
N ASP A 356 8.17 -6.39 0.13
CA ASP A 356 8.49 -7.69 0.73
C ASP A 356 9.29 -8.56 -0.25
N ASP A 357 9.66 -9.80 0.16
CA ASP A 357 10.43 -10.71 -0.69
C ASP A 357 9.56 -11.60 -1.60
N ALA A 358 8.39 -11.12 -2.01
CA ALA A 358 7.53 -11.87 -2.90
C ALA A 358 8.16 -12.01 -4.31
N PRO A 359 8.12 -13.22 -4.90
CA PRO A 359 8.85 -13.51 -6.14
C PRO A 359 8.47 -12.63 -7.35
N GLN A 360 7.26 -12.07 -7.36
CA GLN A 360 6.80 -11.19 -8.44
C GLN A 360 7.51 -9.84 -8.46
N PHE A 361 8.11 -9.39 -7.34
CA PHE A 361 8.81 -8.10 -7.24
C PHE A 361 10.29 -8.19 -7.59
N THR A 362 10.85 -9.39 -7.61
CA THR A 362 12.27 -9.59 -7.97
C THR A 362 12.50 -9.33 -9.46
N MET A 363 13.67 -8.76 -9.80
CA MET A 363 14.11 -8.55 -11.19
C MET A 363 13.26 -7.55 -12.01
N ILE A 364 12.45 -6.67 -11.35
CA ILE A 364 11.66 -5.64 -12.04
C ILE A 364 12.43 -4.33 -12.14
N THR A 365 13.20 -4.02 -11.11
CA THR A 365 14.01 -2.81 -11.01
C THR A 365 15.48 -3.19 -10.89
N GLU A 366 16.37 -2.25 -11.24
CA GLU A 366 17.82 -2.44 -11.09
C GLU A 366 18.21 -2.79 -9.65
N GLU A 367 17.53 -2.19 -8.68
CA GLU A 367 17.77 -2.34 -7.26
C GLU A 367 16.50 -2.74 -6.53
N LEU A 368 16.66 -3.51 -5.45
CA LEU A 368 15.57 -4.00 -4.63
C LEU A 368 15.91 -3.80 -3.14
N ALA A 369 15.04 -3.11 -2.40
CA ALA A 369 15.15 -2.96 -0.96
C ALA A 369 14.09 -3.79 -0.25
N LEU A 370 14.52 -4.77 0.55
CA LEU A 370 13.61 -5.63 1.28
C LEU A 370 13.24 -5.04 2.65
N CYS A 371 11.99 -5.23 3.02
CA CYS A 371 11.42 -4.76 4.27
C CYS A 371 11.97 -5.53 5.47
N TRP A 372 12.76 -4.88 6.34
CA TRP A 372 13.28 -5.46 7.57
C TRP A 372 12.20 -5.93 8.54
N VAL A 373 11.06 -5.25 8.58
CA VAL A 373 9.93 -5.64 9.43
C VAL A 373 9.32 -6.97 8.95
N HIS A 374 9.24 -7.19 7.63
CA HIS A 374 8.84 -8.47 7.07
C HIS A 374 9.84 -9.56 7.40
N GLU A 375 11.13 -9.28 7.26
CA GLU A 375 12.18 -10.22 7.63
C GLU A 375 12.11 -10.60 9.12
N GLY A 376 11.92 -9.63 10.02
CA GLY A 376 11.70 -9.89 11.44
C GLY A 376 10.45 -10.72 11.76
N ARG A 377 9.39 -10.61 10.93
CA ARG A 377 8.18 -11.45 11.08
C ARG A 377 8.44 -12.92 10.81
N HIS A 378 9.43 -13.27 9.97
CA HIS A 378 9.80 -14.66 9.74
C HIS A 378 10.36 -15.31 10.99
N TYR A 379 11.15 -14.61 11.79
CA TYR A 379 11.62 -15.10 13.09
C TYR A 379 10.48 -15.28 14.08
N LYS A 380 9.48 -14.39 14.10
CA LYS A 380 8.27 -14.54 14.94
C LYS A 380 7.40 -15.74 14.56
N LYS A 381 7.50 -16.24 13.32
CA LYS A 381 6.79 -17.45 12.89
C LYS A 381 7.45 -18.75 13.37
N LEU A 382 8.71 -18.68 13.77
CA LEU A 382 9.35 -19.77 14.48
C LEU A 382 8.74 -19.83 15.89
N MET A 383 8.02 -20.89 16.18
CA MET A 383 7.35 -21.06 17.48
C MET A 383 7.93 -22.31 18.17
N PRO A 384 9.17 -22.21 18.68
CA PRO A 384 9.80 -23.33 19.35
C PRO A 384 9.00 -23.75 20.58
N SER A 385 8.90 -25.05 20.80
CA SER A 385 8.21 -25.65 21.93
C SER A 385 9.14 -25.91 23.11
N ILE A 386 10.44 -25.99 22.83
CA ILE A 386 11.46 -26.31 23.82
C ILE A 386 11.98 -25.00 24.41
N PRO A 387 11.98 -24.81 25.75
CA PRO A 387 12.44 -23.59 26.41
C PRO A 387 13.87 -23.18 26.01
N TYR A 388 14.77 -24.13 25.83
CA TYR A 388 16.12 -23.87 25.37
C TYR A 388 16.13 -23.19 23.98
N HIS A 389 15.37 -23.71 23.01
CA HIS A 389 15.23 -23.11 21.68
C HIS A 389 14.50 -21.75 21.72
N GLN A 390 13.55 -21.56 22.64
CA GLN A 390 12.91 -20.26 22.87
C GLN A 390 13.94 -19.20 23.29
N GLY A 391 14.83 -19.55 24.25
CA GLY A 391 15.91 -18.67 24.71
C GLY A 391 16.88 -18.30 23.57
N LEU A 392 17.25 -19.25 22.72
CA LEU A 392 18.12 -18.99 21.56
C LEU A 392 17.46 -18.04 20.56
N LEU A 393 16.17 -18.26 20.26
CA LEU A 393 15.39 -17.39 19.36
C LEU A 393 15.26 -15.98 19.94
N GLU A 394 14.92 -15.85 21.23
CA GLU A 394 14.78 -14.54 21.89
C GLU A 394 16.09 -13.75 21.88
N ALA A 395 17.21 -14.40 22.21
CA ALA A 395 18.53 -13.77 22.20
C ALA A 395 18.92 -13.29 20.78
N PHE A 396 18.67 -14.11 19.75
CA PHE A 396 18.93 -13.72 18.37
C PHE A 396 18.03 -12.55 17.92
N VAL A 397 16.73 -12.60 18.22
CA VAL A 397 15.76 -11.55 17.85
C VAL A 397 16.11 -10.22 18.53
N GLN A 398 16.63 -10.22 19.76
CA GLN A 398 17.11 -9.00 20.41
C GLN A 398 18.29 -8.39 19.63
N ARG A 399 19.27 -9.19 19.21
CA ARG A 399 20.40 -8.74 18.39
C ARG A 399 19.97 -8.24 17.03
N PHE A 400 19.02 -8.92 16.37
CA PHE A 400 18.43 -8.50 15.11
C PHE A 400 17.82 -7.09 15.19
N TRP A 401 17.00 -6.82 16.22
CA TRP A 401 16.38 -5.50 16.37
C TRP A 401 17.36 -4.42 16.87
N ALA A 402 18.41 -4.79 17.61
CA ALA A 402 19.49 -3.87 17.94
C ALA A 402 20.23 -3.43 16.68
N TYR A 403 20.52 -4.36 15.77
CA TYR A 403 21.13 -4.05 14.48
C TYR A 403 20.21 -3.16 13.61
N TYR A 404 18.92 -3.47 13.54
CA TYR A 404 17.94 -2.61 12.87
C TYR A 404 17.94 -1.17 13.41
N ALA A 405 18.06 -0.99 14.72
CA ALA A 405 18.14 0.34 15.33
C ALA A 405 19.40 1.11 14.90
N GLN A 406 20.51 0.43 14.67
CA GLN A 406 21.74 1.04 14.14
C GLN A 406 21.53 1.50 12.68
N LEU A 407 20.87 0.69 11.82
CA LEU A 407 20.51 1.11 10.47
C LEU A 407 19.60 2.35 10.47
N LEU A 408 18.66 2.44 11.41
CA LEU A 408 17.82 3.64 11.59
C LEU A 408 18.62 4.87 12.02
N ALA A 409 19.65 4.70 12.83
CA ALA A 409 20.56 5.78 13.21
C ALA A 409 21.40 6.23 12.02
N TYR A 410 21.94 5.29 11.25
CA TYR A 410 22.70 5.56 10.02
C TYR A 410 21.89 6.40 9.02
N ARG A 411 20.64 6.08 8.79
CA ARG A 411 19.76 6.88 7.90
C ARG A 411 19.67 8.35 8.26
N LYS A 412 19.78 8.68 9.54
CA LYS A 412 19.71 10.08 10.01
C LYS A 412 21.02 10.82 9.81
N GLN A 413 22.11 10.11 9.85
CA GLN A 413 23.47 10.66 9.71
C GLN A 413 24.35 9.63 8.98
N PRO A 414 24.25 9.52 7.66
CA PRO A 414 25.04 8.57 6.88
C PRO A 414 26.50 8.99 6.85
N ILE A 415 27.38 8.06 7.25
CA ILE A 415 28.83 8.23 7.27
C ILE A 415 29.44 7.00 6.60
N PRO A 416 30.36 7.14 5.62
CA PRO A 416 30.94 6.02 4.87
C PRO A 416 31.57 4.94 5.75
N GLU A 417 32.32 5.32 6.78
CA GLU A 417 32.98 4.40 7.71
C GLU A 417 31.96 3.56 8.48
N GLU A 418 30.80 4.18 8.81
CA GLU A 418 29.71 3.49 9.51
C GLU A 418 29.01 2.49 8.58
N ALA A 419 28.90 2.76 7.28
CA ALA A 419 28.37 1.82 6.31
C ALA A 419 29.24 0.54 6.23
N ILE A 420 30.57 0.69 6.21
CA ILE A 420 31.51 -0.43 6.22
C ILE A 420 31.32 -1.26 7.51
N ARG A 421 31.32 -0.60 8.67
CA ARG A 421 31.16 -1.25 9.98
C ARG A 421 29.82 -2.02 10.04
N LEU A 422 28.73 -1.42 9.57
CA LEU A 422 27.42 -2.06 9.56
C LEU A 422 27.37 -3.27 8.61
N THR A 423 28.10 -3.23 7.50
CA THR A 423 28.22 -4.38 6.60
C THR A 423 28.97 -5.55 7.28
N GLU A 424 30.05 -5.28 7.97
CA GLU A 424 30.82 -6.29 8.72
C GLU A 424 30.01 -6.86 9.90
N GLU A 425 29.28 -6.00 10.61
CA GLU A 425 28.38 -6.43 11.69
C GLU A 425 27.23 -7.29 11.18
N PHE A 426 26.66 -7.00 9.99
CA PHE A 426 25.68 -7.85 9.33
C PHE A 426 26.23 -9.25 9.11
N GLU A 427 27.43 -9.35 8.51
CA GLU A 427 28.08 -10.65 8.26
C GLU A 427 28.29 -11.42 9.57
N THR A 428 28.77 -10.75 10.61
CA THR A 428 29.00 -11.36 11.94
C THR A 428 27.67 -11.84 12.56
N LEU A 429 26.63 -11.02 12.51
CA LEU A 429 25.32 -11.35 13.09
C LEU A 429 24.68 -12.55 12.39
N PHE A 430 24.71 -12.57 11.05
CA PHE A 430 24.05 -13.61 10.26
C PHE A 430 24.96 -14.78 9.88
N ALA A 431 26.20 -14.82 10.39
CA ALA A 431 27.04 -16.01 10.44
C ALA A 431 26.83 -16.84 11.72
N THR A 432 25.98 -16.36 12.66
CA THR A 432 25.70 -17.05 13.93
C THR A 432 25.09 -18.43 13.67
N VAL A 433 25.63 -19.45 14.31
CA VAL A 433 25.09 -20.80 14.38
C VAL A 433 24.64 -21.03 15.83
N THR A 434 23.34 -21.27 16.02
CA THR A 434 22.76 -21.40 17.37
C THR A 434 22.61 -22.85 17.81
N GLY A 435 22.60 -23.80 16.88
CA GLY A 435 22.29 -25.20 17.11
C GLY A 435 20.78 -25.52 17.09
N TYR A 436 19.91 -24.51 17.01
CA TYR A 436 18.50 -24.70 16.69
C TYR A 436 18.30 -24.64 15.17
N GLN A 437 18.12 -25.78 14.54
CA GLN A 437 18.16 -25.93 13.09
C GLN A 437 17.22 -24.96 12.36
N ALA A 438 15.97 -24.84 12.78
CA ALA A 438 14.99 -23.94 12.11
C ALA A 438 15.39 -22.47 12.19
N LEU A 439 16.05 -22.05 13.30
CA LEU A 439 16.58 -20.71 13.46
C LEU A 439 17.80 -20.51 12.56
N ASP A 440 18.73 -21.47 12.53
CA ASP A 440 19.94 -21.40 11.72
C ASP A 440 19.63 -21.34 10.22
N GLU A 441 18.66 -22.12 9.75
CA GLU A 441 18.14 -22.04 8.38
C GLU A 441 17.53 -20.67 8.07
N ARG A 442 16.81 -20.07 9.04
CA ARG A 442 16.23 -18.74 8.86
C ARG A 442 17.30 -17.66 8.81
N ILE A 443 18.32 -17.75 9.67
CA ILE A 443 19.50 -16.86 9.68
C ILE A 443 20.21 -16.92 8.31
N ALA A 444 20.48 -18.12 7.80
CA ALA A 444 21.10 -18.33 6.49
C ALA A 444 20.27 -17.70 5.34
N LYS A 445 18.95 -17.85 5.37
CA LYS A 445 18.03 -17.21 4.40
C LYS A 445 18.08 -15.68 4.47
N THR A 446 18.20 -15.10 5.67
CA THR A 446 18.36 -13.64 5.84
C THR A 446 19.72 -13.19 5.30
N ARG A 447 20.80 -13.93 5.61
CA ARG A 447 22.14 -13.64 5.10
C ARG A 447 22.19 -13.61 3.58
N ALA A 448 21.53 -14.55 2.90
CA ALA A 448 21.46 -14.59 1.44
C ALA A 448 20.80 -13.37 0.81
N LYS A 449 20.08 -12.55 1.58
CA LYS A 449 19.42 -11.31 1.14
C LYS A 449 20.19 -10.04 1.49
N GLN A 450 21.46 -10.14 1.88
CA GLN A 450 22.28 -9.03 2.36
C GLN A 450 22.19 -7.79 1.46
N SER A 451 22.45 -7.94 0.15
CA SER A 451 22.46 -6.83 -0.79
C SER A 451 21.15 -6.05 -0.80
N CYS A 452 20.01 -6.76 -0.73
CA CYS A 452 18.68 -6.14 -0.72
C CYS A 452 18.31 -5.54 0.66
N LEU A 453 18.78 -6.14 1.76
CA LEU A 453 18.52 -5.65 3.11
C LEU A 453 19.40 -4.45 3.47
N LEU A 454 20.62 -4.38 2.93
CA LEU A 454 21.56 -3.30 3.16
C LEU A 454 21.49 -2.18 2.12
N MET A 455 20.52 -2.16 1.24
CA MET A 455 20.33 -1.12 0.22
C MET A 455 20.29 0.30 0.83
N VAL A 456 19.85 0.43 2.07
CA VAL A 456 19.84 1.67 2.84
C VAL A 456 21.25 2.26 3.05
N LEU A 457 22.30 1.46 2.95
CA LEU A 457 23.69 1.94 3.08
C LEU A 457 24.13 2.71 1.83
N ALA A 458 23.61 2.35 0.66
CA ALA A 458 23.81 3.08 -0.58
C ALA A 458 22.82 4.25 -0.71
N HIS A 459 21.58 4.07 -0.27
CA HIS A 459 20.49 5.02 -0.40
C HIS A 459 19.84 5.35 0.96
N PRO A 460 20.45 6.22 1.78
CA PRO A 460 19.98 6.50 3.15
C PRO A 460 18.57 7.11 3.23
N GLU A 461 18.06 7.70 2.16
CA GLU A 461 16.72 8.26 2.09
C GLU A 461 15.62 7.20 2.03
N ILE A 462 15.90 5.97 1.58
CA ILE A 462 14.88 4.92 1.54
C ILE A 462 14.54 4.43 2.96
N PRO A 463 13.27 4.08 3.23
CA PRO A 463 12.89 3.51 4.52
C PRO A 463 13.26 2.03 4.61
N LEU A 464 13.55 1.55 5.82
CA LEU A 464 13.82 0.13 6.12
C LEU A 464 12.56 -0.75 6.14
N HIS A 465 11.40 -0.20 5.82
CA HIS A 465 10.12 -0.89 5.93
C HIS A 465 9.18 -0.55 4.77
N ASN A 466 8.24 -1.44 4.47
CA ASN A 466 7.22 -1.25 3.44
C ASN A 466 5.85 -0.81 4.00
N ASN A 467 5.79 -0.26 5.22
CA ASN A 467 4.55 0.15 5.88
C ASN A 467 3.64 1.08 5.06
N PRO A 468 4.14 2.06 4.27
CA PRO A 468 3.25 2.93 3.51
C PRO A 468 2.37 2.15 2.52
N ALA A 469 2.93 1.18 1.81
CA ALA A 469 2.18 0.31 0.90
C ALA A 469 1.29 -0.68 1.67
N GLU A 470 1.76 -1.27 2.78
CA GLU A 470 0.94 -2.13 3.66
C GLU A 470 -0.28 -1.40 4.21
N LEU A 471 -0.15 -0.12 4.61
CA LEU A 471 -1.28 0.69 5.08
C LEU A 471 -2.28 0.95 3.95
N GLY A 472 -1.80 1.18 2.73
CA GLY A 472 -2.63 1.24 1.54
C GLY A 472 -3.39 -0.07 1.30
N ALA A 473 -2.70 -1.21 1.37
CA ALA A 473 -3.31 -2.54 1.25
C ALA A 473 -4.39 -2.77 2.33
N ARG A 474 -4.11 -2.41 3.59
CA ARG A 474 -5.11 -2.47 4.69
C ARG A 474 -6.32 -1.58 4.44
N ALA A 475 -6.14 -0.38 3.87
CA ALA A 475 -7.26 0.49 3.52
C ALA A 475 -8.15 -0.16 2.46
N ARG A 476 -7.55 -0.82 1.45
CA ARG A 476 -8.28 -1.60 0.44
C ARG A 476 -9.04 -2.78 1.03
N VAL A 477 -8.40 -3.54 1.93
CA VAL A 477 -9.03 -4.67 2.64
C VAL A 477 -10.23 -4.19 3.45
N ARG A 478 -10.09 -3.13 4.27
CA ARG A 478 -11.19 -2.56 5.05
C ARG A 478 -12.35 -2.12 4.17
N LYS A 479 -12.07 -1.44 3.05
CA LYS A 479 -13.09 -1.04 2.09
C LYS A 479 -13.84 -2.25 1.51
N ARG A 480 -13.11 -3.32 1.18
CA ARG A 480 -13.70 -4.59 0.72
C ARG A 480 -14.57 -5.23 1.81
N ASP A 481 -14.12 -5.25 3.06
CA ASP A 481 -14.85 -5.86 4.17
C ASP A 481 -16.17 -5.12 4.45
N VAL A 482 -16.19 -3.79 4.28
CA VAL A 482 -17.40 -2.96 4.45
C VAL A 482 -18.34 -3.02 3.25
N SER A 483 -17.83 -3.09 2.02
CA SER A 483 -18.60 -2.93 0.78
C SER A 483 -18.65 -4.17 -0.10
N PHE A 484 -18.08 -5.30 0.34
CA PHE A 484 -18.03 -6.61 -0.36
C PHE A 484 -17.36 -6.60 -1.74
N GLY A 485 -16.62 -5.53 -2.08
CA GLY A 485 -15.92 -5.37 -3.35
C GLY A 485 -16.78 -4.79 -4.48
N PRO A 486 -16.14 -4.33 -5.57
CA PRO A 486 -16.85 -3.83 -6.74
C PRO A 486 -17.46 -4.96 -7.55
N ARG A 487 -18.66 -4.69 -8.15
CA ARG A 487 -19.38 -5.66 -8.95
C ARG A 487 -19.16 -5.51 -10.47
N THR A 488 -18.54 -4.41 -10.89
CA THR A 488 -18.27 -4.13 -12.31
C THR A 488 -16.82 -3.63 -12.48
N HIS A 489 -16.32 -3.65 -13.71
CA HIS A 489 -15.02 -3.10 -14.04
C HIS A 489 -14.98 -1.58 -13.84
N GLU A 490 -16.06 -0.86 -14.19
CA GLU A 490 -16.16 0.57 -13.92
C GLU A 490 -16.14 0.85 -12.42
N GLY A 491 -16.84 0.03 -11.62
CA GLY A 491 -16.81 0.12 -10.16
C GLY A 491 -15.42 -0.12 -9.60
N ALA A 492 -14.66 -1.08 -10.14
CA ALA A 492 -13.28 -1.33 -9.74
C ALA A 492 -12.38 -0.14 -10.11
N ARG A 493 -12.52 0.39 -11.33
CA ARG A 493 -11.79 1.59 -11.79
C ARG A 493 -12.11 2.82 -10.92
N ALA A 494 -13.38 3.01 -10.54
CA ALA A 494 -13.78 4.09 -9.65
C ALA A 494 -13.16 3.92 -8.24
N TRP A 495 -13.11 2.69 -7.71
CA TRP A 495 -12.41 2.41 -6.45
C TRP A 495 -10.94 2.79 -6.53
N ASP A 496 -10.24 2.36 -7.56
CA ASP A 496 -8.82 2.66 -7.75
C ASP A 496 -8.60 4.18 -7.87
N THR A 497 -9.46 4.86 -8.61
CA THR A 497 -9.37 6.32 -8.81
C THR A 497 -9.57 7.09 -7.52
N PHE A 498 -10.72 6.93 -6.88
CA PHE A 498 -11.04 7.77 -5.72
C PHE A 498 -10.26 7.38 -4.47
N MET A 499 -9.85 6.12 -4.31
CA MET A 499 -8.92 5.75 -3.23
C MET A 499 -7.54 6.35 -3.47
N THR A 500 -7.06 6.42 -4.73
CA THR A 500 -5.82 7.11 -5.08
C THR A 500 -5.89 8.59 -4.74
N LEU A 501 -6.93 9.29 -5.21
CA LEU A 501 -7.09 10.72 -4.96
C LEU A 501 -7.24 11.03 -3.45
N ALA A 502 -8.03 10.23 -2.72
CA ALA A 502 -8.21 10.42 -1.27
C ALA A 502 -6.93 10.20 -0.47
N ALA A 503 -6.20 9.12 -0.75
CA ALA A 503 -4.94 8.82 -0.07
C ALA A 503 -3.85 9.83 -0.41
N THR A 504 -3.76 10.27 -1.67
CA THR A 504 -2.81 11.30 -2.11
C THR A 504 -3.14 12.66 -1.50
N ALA A 505 -4.41 13.07 -1.52
CA ALA A 505 -4.84 14.31 -0.86
C ALA A 505 -4.45 14.32 0.62
N THR A 506 -4.63 13.20 1.33
CA THR A 506 -4.23 13.07 2.73
C THR A 506 -2.72 13.25 2.92
N LYS A 507 -1.87 12.64 2.08
CA LYS A 507 -0.41 12.80 2.11
C LYS A 507 0.02 14.24 1.83
N LEU A 508 -0.69 14.90 0.94
CA LEU A 508 -0.45 16.30 0.59
C LEU A 508 -1.12 17.29 1.56
N GLY A 509 -1.81 16.83 2.62
CA GLY A 509 -2.51 17.72 3.57
C GLY A 509 -3.64 18.52 2.93
N VAL A 510 -4.21 18.01 1.83
CA VAL A 510 -5.34 18.62 1.10
C VAL A 510 -6.64 18.00 1.60
N SER A 511 -7.66 18.82 1.84
CA SER A 511 -9.00 18.32 2.15
C SER A 511 -9.61 17.61 0.93
N PHE A 512 -9.78 16.30 1.02
CA PHE A 512 -10.38 15.52 -0.06
C PHE A 512 -11.79 16.00 -0.41
N TYR A 513 -12.58 16.43 0.59
CA TYR A 513 -13.92 16.97 0.36
C TYR A 513 -13.88 18.25 -0.47
N HIS A 514 -13.09 19.24 -0.05
CA HIS A 514 -12.98 20.51 -0.77
C HIS A 514 -12.40 20.30 -2.17
N TYR A 515 -11.44 19.41 -2.31
CA TYR A 515 -10.85 19.07 -3.60
C TYR A 515 -11.88 18.49 -4.59
N ILE A 516 -12.66 17.49 -4.17
CA ILE A 516 -13.71 16.90 -5.01
C ILE A 516 -14.80 17.93 -5.32
N GLN A 517 -15.16 18.79 -4.36
CA GLN A 517 -16.16 19.83 -4.55
C GLN A 517 -15.68 20.87 -5.58
N ASP A 518 -14.44 21.33 -5.50
CA ASP A 518 -13.82 22.26 -6.43
C ASP A 518 -13.86 21.72 -7.87
N ARG A 519 -13.50 20.46 -8.07
CA ARG A 519 -13.55 19.80 -9.38
C ARG A 519 -14.96 19.65 -9.91
N LEU A 520 -15.92 19.21 -9.08
CA LEU A 520 -17.30 18.99 -9.48
C LEU A 520 -18.08 20.28 -9.72
N SER A 521 -17.78 21.36 -9.00
CA SER A 521 -18.40 22.66 -9.23
C SER A 521 -17.84 23.39 -10.46
N GLY A 522 -16.73 22.88 -11.03
CA GLY A 522 -16.08 23.50 -12.20
C GLY A 522 -15.34 24.81 -11.88
N THR A 523 -15.08 25.10 -10.61
CA THR A 523 -14.34 26.30 -10.18
C THR A 523 -12.84 26.15 -10.43
N SER A 524 -12.29 24.92 -10.26
CA SER A 524 -10.88 24.58 -10.50
C SER A 524 -9.90 25.57 -9.87
N GLN A 525 -10.22 26.07 -8.68
CA GLN A 525 -9.39 27.05 -7.95
C GLN A 525 -8.23 26.38 -7.19
N MET A 526 -8.41 25.10 -6.84
CA MET A 526 -7.33 24.37 -6.17
C MET A 526 -6.33 23.83 -7.20
N PRO A 527 -5.00 23.88 -6.92
CA PRO A 527 -4.01 23.24 -7.78
C PRO A 527 -4.29 21.73 -7.90
N SER A 528 -3.85 21.12 -9.01
CA SER A 528 -3.99 19.68 -9.16
C SER A 528 -3.13 18.94 -8.14
N LEU A 529 -3.55 17.72 -7.74
CA LEU A 529 -2.71 16.88 -6.87
C LEU A 529 -1.39 16.54 -7.57
N ALA A 530 -1.37 16.41 -8.90
CA ALA A 530 -0.17 16.17 -9.68
C ALA A 530 0.82 17.34 -9.58
N ASP A 531 0.35 18.58 -9.71
CA ASP A 531 1.20 19.78 -9.55
C ASP A 531 1.77 19.87 -8.13
N LEU A 532 0.94 19.62 -7.12
CA LEU A 532 1.37 19.60 -5.72
C LEU A 532 2.42 18.52 -5.43
N ILE A 533 2.34 17.36 -6.08
CA ILE A 533 3.38 16.31 -6.01
C ILE A 533 4.69 16.87 -6.59
N GLY A 534 4.63 17.46 -7.79
CA GLY A 534 5.81 18.01 -8.46
C GLY A 534 6.49 19.13 -7.66
N GLU A 535 5.71 20.05 -7.05
CA GLU A 535 6.23 21.10 -6.18
C GLU A 535 6.91 20.54 -4.93
N ARG A 536 6.29 19.56 -4.27
CA ARG A 536 6.84 18.99 -3.04
C ARG A 536 8.03 18.06 -3.28
N ALA A 537 8.07 17.39 -4.43
CA ALA A 537 9.21 16.56 -4.81
C ALA A 537 10.51 17.37 -4.84
N LYS A 538 10.45 18.60 -5.38
CA LYS A 538 11.60 19.52 -5.41
C LYS A 538 12.11 19.90 -4.01
N MET A 539 11.23 19.90 -2.99
CA MET A 539 11.59 20.26 -1.61
C MET A 539 12.13 19.08 -0.81
N LEU A 540 11.67 17.86 -1.11
CA LEU A 540 11.96 16.68 -0.30
C LEU A 540 13.21 15.93 -0.75
N ASN A 541 13.71 16.19 -1.95
CA ASN A 541 14.88 15.51 -2.55
C ASN A 541 14.90 13.99 -2.26
N LEU A 542 13.85 13.29 -2.73
CA LEU A 542 13.66 11.85 -2.46
C LEU A 542 14.64 10.95 -3.21
N GLY A 543 15.56 11.49 -3.99
CA GLY A 543 16.56 10.80 -4.78
C GLY A 543 17.99 11.31 -4.57
N ALA A 544 18.30 11.89 -3.39
CA ALA A 544 19.57 12.56 -3.12
C ALA A 544 20.80 11.73 -3.45
N SER A 545 20.78 10.44 -3.18
CA SER A 545 21.90 9.53 -3.44
C SER A 545 22.09 9.20 -4.93
N TRP A 546 21.07 9.36 -5.76
CA TRP A 546 21.16 9.17 -7.22
C TRP A 546 21.63 10.42 -7.97
N ASP A 547 21.56 11.61 -7.35
CA ASP A 547 22.01 12.88 -7.95
C ASP A 547 23.52 13.06 -7.90
N THR A 548 24.23 12.21 -7.15
CA THR A 548 25.69 12.28 -6.93
C THR A 548 26.50 11.33 -7.81
N SER A 549 25.86 10.57 -8.68
CA SER A 549 26.48 9.58 -9.57
C SER A 549 26.63 10.08 -11.02
#